data_26ae76756bfe9853c454fb551399fe76
#
_entry.id   26ae76756bfe9853c454fb551399fe76
#
_cell.length_a   1.000
_cell.length_b   1.000
_cell.length_c   1.000
_cell.angle_alpha   90.00
_cell.angle_beta   90.00
_cell.angle_gamma   90.00
#
_symmetry.space_group_name_H-M   'P 1'
#
loop_
_entity.id
_entity.type
_entity.pdbx_description
1 polymer ?
#
loop_
_entity_poly.entity_id
_entity_poly.type
_entity_poly.pdbx_seq_one_letter_code
_entity_poly.pdbx_strand_id
1 'polypeptide(L)'
;MEFTGCLKENLEALAFELTDNFCYGCYKVIKQDYCPGCGSDDFMRHMAGVGVEYGTDWVIEYLIKEHCKPVDAEELYEDLLNETCDVVRIGSLEYSPGTVLKEMDPIAFRCGVADMLECDERYIECDGDYYQVDDIEAMAEELKADQEL
;
A
#
# COMPACT_ATOMS: atom_id res chain seq x y z
N MET A 1 -5.31 -0.10 6.15
CA MET A 1 -4.28 0.79 5.58
C MET A 1 -4.28 2.10 6.35
N GLU A 2 -3.20 2.37 7.06
CA GLU A 2 -3.08 3.58 7.86
C GLU A 2 -1.82 4.35 7.48
N PHE A 3 -2.00 5.55 6.96
CA PHE A 3 -0.92 6.49 6.70
C PHE A 3 -0.98 7.61 7.73
N THR A 4 0.16 8.16 8.08
CA THR A 4 0.26 9.25 9.05
C THR A 4 1.12 10.39 8.50
N GLY A 5 0.94 11.59 9.07
CA GLY A 5 1.74 12.75 8.76
C GLY A 5 1.63 13.23 7.31
N CYS A 6 2.75 13.71 6.78
CA CYS A 6 2.80 14.32 5.45
C CYS A 6 2.46 13.34 4.32
N LEU A 7 2.80 12.06 4.48
CA LEU A 7 2.48 11.06 3.45
C LEU A 7 0.98 10.91 3.27
N LYS A 8 0.23 10.86 4.37
CA LYS A 8 -1.23 10.77 4.33
C LYS A 8 -1.83 11.98 3.61
N GLU A 9 -1.40 13.18 3.97
CA GLU A 9 -1.86 14.41 3.35
C GLU A 9 -1.53 14.45 1.86
N ASN A 10 -0.33 14.05 1.48
CA ASN A 10 0.11 14.02 0.09
C ASN A 10 -0.70 13.03 -0.74
N LEU A 11 -0.98 11.85 -0.21
CA LEU A 11 -1.77 10.82 -0.90
C LEU A 11 -3.23 11.25 -1.05
N GLU A 12 -3.82 11.83 -0.02
CA GLU A 12 -5.19 12.34 -0.08
C GLU A 12 -5.33 13.46 -1.11
N ALA A 13 -4.38 14.40 -1.12
CA ALA A 13 -4.37 15.51 -2.08
C ALA A 13 -4.20 14.98 -3.51
N LEU A 14 -3.29 14.04 -3.73
CA LEU A 14 -3.06 13.42 -5.02
C LEU A 14 -4.31 12.68 -5.51
N ALA A 15 -4.94 11.89 -4.65
CA ALA A 15 -6.15 11.16 -4.97
C ALA A 15 -7.29 12.11 -5.33
N PHE A 16 -7.40 13.23 -4.64
CA PHE A 16 -8.38 14.27 -4.94
C PHE A 16 -8.14 14.91 -6.31
N GLU A 17 -6.89 15.23 -6.63
CA GLU A 17 -6.51 15.82 -7.92
C GLU A 17 -6.74 14.88 -9.11
N LEU A 18 -6.55 13.58 -8.91
CA LEU A 18 -6.71 12.57 -9.96
C LEU A 18 -8.16 12.15 -10.19
N THR A 19 -9.07 12.65 -9.38
CA THR A 19 -10.50 12.29 -9.45
C THR A 19 -11.37 13.54 -9.57
N ASP A 20 -12.60 13.33 -10.02
CA ASP A 20 -13.60 14.39 -10.15
C ASP A 20 -14.74 14.18 -9.17
N ASN A 21 -15.48 15.24 -8.88
CA ASN A 21 -16.73 15.16 -8.13
C ASN A 21 -17.75 14.38 -8.96
N PHE A 22 -18.51 13.51 -8.32
CA PHE A 22 -19.55 12.74 -8.97
C PHE A 22 -20.85 12.81 -8.17
N CYS A 23 -21.92 13.27 -8.81
CA CYS A 23 -23.23 13.32 -8.19
C CYS A 23 -23.99 12.02 -8.45
N TYR A 24 -24.17 11.23 -7.41
CA TYR A 24 -24.87 9.95 -7.50
C TYR A 24 -26.35 10.14 -7.86
N GLY A 25 -26.98 11.19 -7.31
CA GLY A 25 -28.39 11.48 -7.58
C GLY A 25 -28.67 11.84 -9.04
N CYS A 26 -27.78 12.62 -9.69
CA CYS A 26 -27.86 12.99 -11.10
C CYS A 26 -27.06 12.06 -12.00
N TYR A 27 -26.24 11.20 -11.41
CA TYR A 27 -25.39 10.20 -12.06
C TYR A 27 -24.46 10.79 -13.11
N LYS A 28 -23.71 11.83 -12.74
CA LYS A 28 -22.77 12.49 -13.64
C LYS A 28 -21.62 13.17 -12.91
N VAL A 29 -20.53 13.40 -13.66
CA VAL A 29 -19.35 14.14 -13.18
C VAL A 29 -19.68 15.63 -13.07
N ILE A 30 -19.30 16.23 -11.94
CA ILE A 30 -19.56 17.63 -11.63
C ILE A 30 -18.23 18.37 -11.49
N LYS A 31 -18.08 19.45 -12.23
CA LYS A 31 -16.86 20.29 -12.21
C LYS A 31 -16.97 21.49 -11.27
N GLN A 32 -17.98 21.51 -10.40
CA GLN A 32 -18.27 22.61 -9.48
C GLN A 32 -18.33 22.08 -8.04
N ASP A 33 -18.44 23.00 -7.09
CA ASP A 33 -18.56 22.66 -5.67
C ASP A 33 -19.96 22.15 -5.30
N TYR A 34 -20.91 22.27 -6.21
CA TYR A 34 -22.28 21.77 -6.02
C TYR A 34 -22.82 21.24 -7.35
N CYS A 35 -23.82 20.37 -7.26
CA CYS A 35 -24.48 19.84 -8.46
C CYS A 35 -25.51 20.85 -8.98
N PRO A 36 -25.38 21.40 -10.19
CA PRO A 36 -26.36 22.33 -10.74
C PRO A 36 -27.71 21.68 -11.02
N GLY A 37 -27.78 20.37 -11.13
CA GLY A 37 -29.03 19.64 -11.37
C GLY A 37 -29.88 19.45 -10.13
N CYS A 38 -29.27 19.12 -8.97
CA CYS A 38 -30.02 18.85 -7.74
C CYS A 38 -29.58 19.71 -6.54
N GLY A 39 -28.54 20.53 -6.69
CA GLY A 39 -28.04 21.40 -5.63
C GLY A 39 -27.23 20.72 -4.55
N SER A 40 -26.96 19.43 -4.67
CA SER A 40 -26.19 18.68 -3.68
C SER A 40 -24.72 19.05 -3.71
N ASP A 41 -24.09 19.10 -2.54
CA ASP A 41 -22.64 19.24 -2.39
C ASP A 41 -22.00 17.95 -1.85
N ASP A 42 -22.78 16.90 -1.69
CA ASP A 42 -22.33 15.59 -1.26
C ASP A 42 -21.93 14.76 -2.49
N PHE A 43 -20.63 14.69 -2.75
CA PHE A 43 -20.11 14.03 -3.93
C PHE A 43 -19.35 12.76 -3.60
N MET A 44 -19.49 11.78 -4.50
CA MET A 44 -18.54 10.68 -4.61
C MET A 44 -17.32 11.15 -5.42
N ARG A 45 -16.27 10.34 -5.43
CA ARG A 45 -15.11 10.57 -6.29
C ARG A 45 -15.22 9.67 -7.52
N HIS A 46 -14.88 10.21 -8.67
CA HIS A 46 -14.90 9.50 -9.95
C HIS A 46 -13.51 9.48 -10.55
N MET A 47 -13.00 8.28 -10.87
CA MET A 47 -11.74 8.11 -11.57
C MET A 47 -12.02 7.42 -12.91
N ALA A 48 -11.76 8.13 -14.01
CA ALA A 48 -12.04 7.64 -15.36
C ALA A 48 -11.36 6.28 -15.62
N GLY A 49 -12.14 5.31 -16.10
CA GLY A 49 -11.66 3.98 -16.40
C GLY A 49 -11.47 3.07 -15.18
N VAL A 50 -11.73 3.56 -13.97
CA VAL A 50 -11.53 2.81 -12.72
C VAL A 50 -12.83 2.62 -11.95
N GLY A 51 -13.49 3.71 -11.57
CA GLY A 51 -14.75 3.59 -10.86
C GLY A 51 -15.21 4.85 -10.14
N VAL A 52 -16.24 4.68 -9.34
CA VAL A 52 -16.89 5.74 -8.56
C VAL A 52 -17.15 5.19 -7.16
N GLU A 53 -16.69 5.90 -6.13
CA GLU A 53 -16.96 5.56 -4.74
C GLU A 53 -16.77 6.78 -3.84
N TYR A 54 -17.29 6.71 -2.61
CA TYR A 54 -17.07 7.77 -1.63
C TYR A 54 -15.64 7.74 -1.09
N GLY A 55 -15.10 8.94 -0.85
CA GLY A 55 -13.79 9.13 -0.25
C GLY A 55 -12.63 8.90 -1.21
N THR A 56 -11.42 9.00 -0.68
CA THR A 56 -10.17 8.87 -1.45
C THR A 56 -9.39 7.58 -1.15
N ASP A 57 -9.78 6.85 -0.12
CA ASP A 57 -9.04 5.63 0.29
C ASP A 57 -8.97 4.60 -0.82
N TRP A 58 -10.05 4.37 -1.54
CA TRP A 58 -10.09 3.44 -2.66
C TRP A 58 -9.17 3.87 -3.82
N VAL A 59 -9.01 5.17 -4.02
CA VAL A 59 -8.12 5.74 -5.05
C VAL A 59 -6.67 5.50 -4.65
N ILE A 60 -6.32 5.77 -3.40
CA ILE A 60 -4.97 5.54 -2.85
C ILE A 60 -4.60 4.07 -2.98
N GLU A 61 -5.51 3.18 -2.61
CA GLU A 61 -5.33 1.73 -2.73
C GLU A 61 -5.09 1.31 -4.18
N TYR A 62 -5.89 1.83 -5.11
CA TYR A 62 -5.72 1.58 -6.54
C TYR A 62 -4.34 2.03 -7.03
N LEU A 63 -3.90 3.23 -6.65
CA LEU A 63 -2.59 3.76 -7.06
C LEU A 63 -1.45 2.91 -6.55
N ILE A 64 -1.52 2.46 -5.31
CA ILE A 64 -0.50 1.59 -4.72
C ILE A 64 -0.41 0.27 -5.47
N LYS A 65 -1.54 -0.36 -5.77
CA LYS A 65 -1.57 -1.63 -6.49
C LYS A 65 -1.05 -1.51 -7.92
N GLU A 66 -1.32 -0.38 -8.59
CA GLU A 66 -0.91 -0.16 -9.97
C GLU A 66 0.57 0.22 -10.11
N HIS A 67 1.10 0.99 -9.16
CA HIS A 67 2.44 1.59 -9.28
C HIS A 67 3.49 0.97 -8.38
N CYS A 68 3.09 0.29 -7.33
CA CYS A 68 4.00 -0.34 -6.38
C CYS A 68 3.90 -1.85 -6.47
N LYS A 69 5.00 -2.54 -6.12
CA LYS A 69 5.02 -3.99 -6.05
C LYS A 69 4.94 -4.45 -4.61
N PRO A 70 4.13 -5.47 -4.30
CA PRO A 70 4.13 -6.02 -2.95
C PRO A 70 5.48 -6.65 -2.63
N VAL A 71 5.88 -6.59 -1.36
CA VAL A 71 7.11 -7.22 -0.89
C VAL A 71 6.89 -8.72 -0.70
N ASP A 72 7.94 -9.50 -0.94
CA ASP A 72 7.96 -10.90 -0.55
C ASP A 72 8.41 -10.98 0.91
N ALA A 73 7.42 -11.03 1.80
CA ALA A 73 7.63 -10.97 3.24
C ALA A 73 8.41 -12.20 3.76
N GLU A 74 8.17 -13.36 3.17
CA GLU A 74 8.88 -14.59 3.55
C GLU A 74 10.38 -14.49 3.21
N GLU A 75 10.70 -13.99 2.03
CA GLU A 75 12.08 -13.78 1.61
C GLU A 75 12.78 -12.76 2.51
N LEU A 76 12.10 -11.66 2.85
CA LEU A 76 12.64 -10.64 3.75
C LEU A 76 12.96 -11.21 5.13
N TYR A 77 12.06 -12.01 5.68
CA TYR A 77 12.27 -12.64 6.98
C TYR A 77 13.39 -13.67 6.95
N GLU A 78 13.44 -14.47 5.89
CA GLU A 78 14.51 -15.47 5.67
C GLU A 78 15.89 -14.77 5.61
N ASP A 79 15.99 -13.67 4.86
CA ASP A 79 17.21 -12.86 4.77
C ASP A 79 17.58 -12.26 6.13
N LEU A 80 16.60 -11.78 6.88
CA LEU A 80 16.81 -11.22 8.22
C LEU A 80 17.40 -12.27 9.17
N LEU A 81 16.85 -13.48 9.16
CA LEU A 81 17.37 -14.58 9.96
C LEU A 81 18.79 -14.96 9.56
N ASN A 82 19.08 -14.98 8.25
CA ASN A 82 20.41 -15.29 7.73
C ASN A 82 21.46 -14.25 8.14
N GLU A 83 21.05 -12.99 8.29
CA GLU A 83 21.93 -11.91 8.73
C GLU A 83 22.14 -11.87 10.25
N THR A 84 21.09 -12.18 11.02
CA THR A 84 21.09 -12.01 12.48
C THR A 84 21.40 -13.27 13.26
N CYS A 85 21.26 -14.43 12.65
CA CYS A 85 21.51 -15.73 13.29
C CYS A 85 22.72 -16.41 12.67
N ASP A 86 23.42 -17.20 13.47
CA ASP A 86 24.54 -18.02 12.98
C ASP A 86 24.02 -19.16 12.09
N VAL A 87 24.88 -19.63 11.16
CA VAL A 87 24.57 -20.82 10.35
C VAL A 87 24.32 -22.01 11.25
N VAL A 88 23.39 -22.87 10.85
CA VAL A 88 23.07 -24.11 11.56
C VAL A 88 24.02 -25.19 11.06
N ARG A 89 24.76 -25.80 11.98
CA ARG A 89 25.73 -26.86 11.64
C ARG A 89 25.28 -28.21 12.16
N ILE A 90 25.36 -29.21 11.29
CA ILE A 90 25.14 -30.59 11.63
C ILE A 90 26.32 -31.37 11.07
N GLY A 91 27.24 -31.76 11.95
CA GLY A 91 28.50 -32.36 11.50
C GLY A 91 29.35 -31.39 10.71
N SER A 92 29.67 -31.72 9.47
CA SER A 92 30.40 -30.85 8.53
C SER A 92 29.47 -30.04 7.60
N LEU A 93 28.17 -30.20 7.75
CA LEU A 93 27.17 -29.53 6.90
C LEU A 93 26.70 -28.22 7.54
N GLU A 94 26.54 -27.19 6.70
CA GLU A 94 26.07 -25.88 7.12
C GLU A 94 24.75 -25.56 6.40
N TYR A 95 23.77 -25.02 7.12
CA TYR A 95 22.46 -24.65 6.61
C TYR A 95 22.12 -23.21 6.99
N SER A 96 21.42 -22.50 6.10
CA SER A 96 20.93 -21.16 6.38
C SER A 96 19.85 -21.19 7.46
N PRO A 97 19.94 -20.36 8.52
CA PRO A 97 18.98 -20.41 9.63
C PRO A 97 17.54 -20.10 9.19
N GLY A 98 17.34 -19.20 8.23
CA GLY A 98 16.01 -18.91 7.68
C GLY A 98 15.37 -20.12 7.01
N THR A 99 16.14 -20.84 6.21
CA THR A 99 15.68 -22.06 5.54
C THR A 99 15.35 -23.16 6.55
N VAL A 100 16.20 -23.33 7.57
CA VAL A 100 15.97 -24.32 8.62
C VAL A 100 14.65 -24.05 9.35
N LEU A 101 14.41 -22.82 9.77
CA LEU A 101 13.18 -22.47 10.48
C LEU A 101 11.94 -22.69 9.60
N LYS A 102 11.99 -22.28 8.35
CA LYS A 102 10.89 -22.42 7.39
C LYS A 102 10.53 -23.89 7.17
N GLU A 103 11.54 -24.76 7.02
CA GLU A 103 11.33 -26.19 6.76
C GLU A 103 10.94 -26.96 8.02
N MET A 104 11.55 -26.64 9.17
CA MET A 104 11.36 -27.41 10.39
C MET A 104 10.17 -26.95 11.23
N ASP A 105 9.86 -25.65 11.19
CA ASP A 105 8.73 -25.08 11.94
C ASP A 105 8.06 -23.97 11.13
N PRO A 106 7.27 -24.34 10.10
CA PRO A 106 6.60 -23.35 9.23
C PRO A 106 5.62 -22.45 9.98
N ILE A 107 5.05 -22.91 11.07
CA ILE A 107 4.12 -22.10 11.88
C ILE A 107 4.89 -20.98 12.59
N ALA A 108 6.01 -21.31 13.24
CA ALA A 108 6.87 -20.32 13.89
C ALA A 108 7.43 -19.32 12.86
N PHE A 109 7.78 -19.80 11.67
CA PHE A 109 8.26 -18.95 10.59
C PHE A 109 7.18 -17.92 10.16
N ARG A 110 5.95 -18.35 9.95
CA ARG A 110 4.84 -17.44 9.59
C ARG A 110 4.53 -16.43 10.67
N CYS A 111 4.58 -16.86 11.94
CA CYS A 111 4.39 -15.95 13.07
C CYS A 111 5.48 -14.89 13.12
N GLY A 112 6.74 -15.29 12.87
CA GLY A 112 7.86 -14.35 12.80
C GLY A 112 7.73 -13.35 11.66
N VAL A 113 7.25 -13.78 10.49
CA VAL A 113 6.98 -12.90 9.36
C VAL A 113 5.94 -11.84 9.74
N ALA A 114 4.83 -12.26 10.34
CA ALA A 114 3.76 -11.36 10.75
C ALA A 114 4.25 -10.35 11.80
N ASP A 115 5.00 -10.81 12.80
CA ASP A 115 5.55 -9.93 13.84
C ASP A 115 6.54 -8.93 13.27
N MET A 116 7.39 -9.34 12.33
CA MET A 116 8.35 -8.45 11.66
C MET A 116 7.62 -7.32 10.92
N LEU A 117 6.59 -7.66 10.17
CA LEU A 117 5.84 -6.68 9.38
C LEU A 117 5.02 -5.72 10.24
N GLU A 118 4.41 -6.23 11.32
CA GLU A 118 3.63 -5.40 12.23
C GLU A 118 4.49 -4.42 13.04
N CYS A 119 5.71 -4.80 13.36
CA CYS A 119 6.63 -3.99 14.14
C CYS A 119 7.48 -3.05 13.29
N ASP A 120 7.47 -3.20 11.97
CA ASP A 120 8.32 -2.41 11.06
C ASP A 120 7.52 -1.31 10.37
N GLU A 121 7.83 -0.05 10.71
CA GLU A 121 7.17 1.12 10.13
C GLU A 121 7.50 1.34 8.64
N ARG A 122 8.47 0.61 8.08
CA ARG A 122 8.84 0.70 6.68
C ARG A 122 7.85 0.01 5.74
N TYR A 123 6.93 -0.77 6.29
CA TYR A 123 5.96 -1.54 5.51
C TYR A 123 4.54 -1.17 5.92
N ILE A 124 3.64 -1.21 4.95
CA ILE A 124 2.22 -0.95 5.20
C ILE A 124 1.39 -2.00 4.46
N GLU A 125 0.33 -2.47 5.10
CA GLU A 125 -0.61 -3.42 4.50
C GLU A 125 -1.63 -2.69 3.65
N CYS A 126 -1.85 -3.20 2.44
CA CYS A 126 -2.88 -2.71 1.53
C CYS A 126 -3.53 -3.92 0.86
N ASP A 127 -4.79 -4.19 1.21
CA ASP A 127 -5.60 -5.27 0.64
C ASP A 127 -4.91 -6.65 0.70
N GLY A 128 -4.34 -6.96 1.87
CA GLY A 128 -3.70 -8.25 2.15
C GLY A 128 -2.24 -8.37 1.77
N ASP A 129 -1.71 -7.42 1.01
CA ASP A 129 -0.30 -7.37 0.62
C ASP A 129 0.42 -6.26 1.37
N TYR A 130 1.73 -6.42 1.56
CA TYR A 130 2.57 -5.43 2.20
C TYR A 130 3.42 -4.70 1.16
N TYR A 131 3.53 -3.39 1.32
CA TYR A 131 4.29 -2.51 0.43
C TYR A 131 5.28 -1.68 1.23
N GLN A 132 6.40 -1.31 0.62
CA GLN A 132 7.36 -0.42 1.25
C GLN A 132 6.85 1.02 1.22
N VAL A 133 6.90 1.69 2.36
CA VAL A 133 6.49 3.11 2.47
C VAL A 133 7.33 3.98 1.52
N ASP A 134 8.62 3.69 1.39
CA ASP A 134 9.50 4.43 0.48
C ASP A 134 9.05 4.35 -0.98
N ASP A 135 8.56 3.20 -1.42
CA ASP A 135 8.02 3.03 -2.77
C ASP A 135 6.74 3.84 -2.97
N ILE A 136 5.90 3.90 -1.94
CA ILE A 136 4.66 4.68 -1.97
C ILE A 136 4.98 6.17 -2.02
N GLU A 137 5.95 6.64 -1.24
CA GLU A 137 6.39 8.03 -1.26
C GLU A 137 6.96 8.42 -2.63
N ALA A 138 7.79 7.57 -3.21
CA ALA A 138 8.35 7.80 -4.55
C ALA A 138 7.26 7.86 -5.61
N MET A 139 6.28 6.96 -5.55
CA MET A 139 5.12 6.98 -6.44
C MET A 139 4.34 8.29 -6.31
N ALA A 140 4.06 8.73 -5.09
CA ALA A 140 3.30 9.95 -4.85
C ALA A 140 4.02 11.18 -5.42
N GLU A 141 5.33 11.26 -5.25
CA GLU A 141 6.14 12.35 -5.80
C GLU A 141 6.16 12.33 -7.33
N GLU A 142 6.31 11.17 -7.93
CA GLU A 142 6.31 11.00 -9.39
C GLU A 142 4.98 11.41 -10.01
N LEU A 143 3.86 10.94 -9.45
CA LEU A 143 2.53 11.29 -9.96
C LEU A 143 2.21 12.78 -9.75
N LYS A 144 2.67 13.35 -8.65
CA LYS A 144 2.50 14.77 -8.39
C LYS A 144 3.28 15.62 -9.40
N ALA A 145 4.50 15.22 -9.73
CA ALA A 145 5.31 15.90 -10.74
C ALA A 145 4.65 15.84 -12.11
N ASP A 146 4.04 14.71 -12.46
CA ASP A 146 3.29 14.55 -13.72
C ASP A 146 2.07 15.48 -13.79
N GLN A 147 1.44 15.78 -12.65
CA GLN A 147 0.29 16.70 -12.59
C GLN A 147 0.70 18.17 -12.76
N GLU A 148 1.92 18.51 -12.42
CA GLU A 148 2.44 19.89 -12.50
C GLU A 148 2.93 20.28 -13.90
N LEU A 149 2.98 19.35 -14.82
CA LEU A 149 3.42 19.59 -16.21
C LEU A 149 2.30 20.12 -17.10
#